data_52593c4e1dedb2164008f2b056387c5e
#
_entry.id   52593c4e1dedb2164008f2b056387c5e
#
_cell.length_a   1.000
_cell.length_b   1.000
_cell.length_c   1.000
_cell.angle_alpha   90.00
_cell.angle_beta   90.00
_cell.angle_gamma   90.00
#
_symmetry.space_group_name_H-M   'P 1'
#
loop_
_entity.id
_entity.type
_entity.pdbx_description
1 polymer ?
#
loop_
_entity_poly.entity_id
_entity_poly.type
_entity_poly.pdbx_seq_one_letter_code
_entity_poly.pdbx_strand_id
1 'polypeptide(L)'
;MAREGGFAKSRAKLKASDVLPTTSGTPQGGVISPLLANIALHGLEEHLRSVVRRLPPGEGVPNRGPVARANALGFVRYADDFIVIHSDLNILNECIRETRIWLSGMGLEISEEKSSVKDVRQGFLFLGFQIIMIRRKYGNWKYKVHIRPSTQSVKKLLDKVGTIVRRNKANSSYDLIEKLRPFIVGWANYFRNSECIGVFKKITHLIYLKLRAWVFRREKRGNKMGRHALRAKYMPNRGTYFFDGKAHHGNWVFVGKKKLKDNEPRVNFLPYLSWVSSKKHVKVKSNESPYNPDSGLYWNDRMVKYSPFPSGIRYLLRMQRGKCSICKASFTMQDSQNWEIDHIKPRSAGGSNSYFNLQLLHKSCHIKIKKTHSDQKKYRHAGRRRRGGRQPPQEA
;
A
#
# COMPACT_ATOMS: atom_id res chain seq x y z
N MET A 1 18.27 -14.76 -31.43
CA MET A 1 16.92 -14.19 -31.68
C MET A 1 15.91 -14.96 -30.85
N ALA A 2 15.61 -14.51 -29.64
CA ALA A 2 14.58 -15.09 -28.79
C ALA A 2 13.44 -14.06 -28.66
N ARG A 3 12.25 -14.44 -29.15
CA ARG A 3 11.05 -13.63 -29.16
C ARG A 3 10.47 -13.53 -27.75
N GLU A 4 10.32 -12.30 -27.26
CA GLU A 4 9.56 -12.00 -26.05
C GLU A 4 8.09 -12.41 -26.24
N GLY A 5 7.64 -13.39 -25.48
CA GLY A 5 6.24 -13.81 -25.41
C GLY A 5 5.39 -12.74 -24.75
N GLY A 6 4.58 -12.04 -25.54
CA GLY A 6 3.58 -11.11 -25.06
C GLY A 6 2.44 -11.86 -24.35
N PHE A 7 2.05 -11.36 -23.16
CA PHE A 7 0.86 -11.82 -22.46
C PHE A 7 -0.40 -11.50 -23.29
N ALA A 8 -0.86 -12.43 -24.09
CA ALA A 8 -2.21 -12.46 -24.62
C ALA A 8 -3.10 -13.20 -23.64
N LYS A 9 -3.94 -12.50 -22.88
CA LYS A 9 -5.08 -13.10 -22.19
C LYS A 9 -6.14 -13.45 -23.25
N SER A 10 -5.99 -14.58 -23.93
CA SER A 10 -7.11 -15.24 -24.57
C SER A 10 -7.82 -16.07 -23.49
N ARG A 11 -9.12 -15.84 -23.31
CA ARG A 11 -10.03 -16.77 -22.65
C ARG A 11 -10.26 -17.96 -23.58
N ALA A 12 -9.24 -18.70 -23.91
CA ALA A 12 -9.39 -20.02 -24.51
C ALA A 12 -9.75 -20.98 -23.34
N LYS A 13 -10.91 -21.61 -23.42
CA LYS A 13 -11.22 -22.78 -22.62
C LYS A 13 -10.21 -23.85 -23.03
N LEU A 14 -9.24 -24.13 -22.15
CA LEU A 14 -8.31 -25.25 -22.33
C LEU A 14 -9.15 -26.53 -22.47
N LYS A 15 -8.98 -27.23 -23.59
CA LYS A 15 -9.50 -28.59 -23.75
C LYS A 15 -8.68 -29.53 -22.87
N ALA A 16 -9.26 -30.58 -22.36
CA ALA A 16 -8.56 -31.56 -21.53
C ALA A 16 -7.30 -32.16 -22.18
N SER A 17 -7.21 -32.11 -23.52
CA SER A 17 -6.05 -32.52 -24.32
C SER A 17 -4.88 -31.53 -24.30
N ASP A 18 -5.06 -30.30 -23.79
CA ASP A 18 -4.05 -29.25 -23.80
C ASP A 18 -3.25 -29.17 -22.48
N VAL A 19 -3.44 -30.14 -21.60
CA VAL A 19 -2.69 -30.28 -20.35
C VAL A 19 -1.36 -30.98 -20.64
N LEU A 20 -0.29 -30.21 -20.80
CA LEU A 20 1.05 -30.74 -20.87
C LEU A 20 1.47 -31.25 -19.48
N PRO A 21 1.95 -32.49 -19.37
CA PRO A 21 2.45 -33.00 -18.09
C PRO A 21 3.68 -32.17 -17.66
N THR A 22 3.61 -31.59 -16.48
CA THR A 22 4.75 -30.91 -15.86
C THR A 22 5.67 -31.97 -15.29
N THR A 23 6.85 -32.14 -15.85
CA THR A 23 7.87 -33.09 -15.38
C THR A 23 8.65 -32.57 -14.18
N SER A 24 8.61 -31.26 -13.90
CA SER A 24 9.28 -30.64 -12.76
C SER A 24 8.59 -29.31 -12.37
N GLY A 25 8.62 -28.98 -11.07
CA GLY A 25 8.08 -27.74 -10.53
C GLY A 25 6.56 -27.75 -10.32
N THR A 26 6.01 -26.58 -9.94
CA THR A 26 4.57 -26.39 -9.77
C THR A 26 4.00 -25.63 -10.97
N PRO A 27 2.73 -25.87 -11.36
CA PRO A 27 2.10 -25.15 -12.46
C PRO A 27 2.14 -23.64 -12.24
N GLN A 28 2.60 -22.90 -13.26
CA GLN A 28 2.68 -21.44 -13.20
C GLN A 28 1.28 -20.84 -13.02
N GLY A 29 1.08 -20.07 -11.94
CA GLY A 29 -0.21 -19.48 -11.60
C GLY A 29 -1.10 -20.34 -10.69
N GLY A 30 -0.60 -21.48 -10.18
CA GLY A 30 -1.30 -22.26 -9.16
C GLY A 30 -1.49 -21.49 -7.85
N VAL A 31 -2.64 -21.66 -7.21
CA VAL A 31 -2.98 -20.95 -5.95
C VAL A 31 -2.02 -21.32 -4.81
N ILE A 32 -1.52 -22.56 -4.80
CA ILE A 32 -0.64 -23.12 -3.76
C ILE A 32 0.83 -22.77 -4.02
N SER A 33 1.24 -22.49 -5.27
CA SER A 33 2.65 -22.26 -5.64
C SER A 33 3.38 -21.24 -4.76
N PRO A 34 2.79 -20.07 -4.42
CA PRO A 34 3.45 -19.11 -3.52
C PRO A 34 3.65 -19.64 -2.10
N LEU A 35 2.73 -20.48 -1.61
CA LEU A 35 2.86 -21.10 -0.29
C LEU A 35 3.99 -22.12 -0.28
N LEU A 36 4.03 -23.02 -1.29
CA LEU A 36 5.09 -24.01 -1.42
C LEU A 36 6.48 -23.37 -1.55
N ALA A 37 6.61 -22.28 -2.35
CA ALA A 37 7.84 -21.53 -2.45
C ALA A 37 8.26 -20.90 -1.10
N ASN A 38 7.29 -20.43 -0.32
CA ASN A 38 7.57 -19.92 1.02
C ASN A 38 8.02 -21.01 2.00
N ILE A 39 7.43 -22.19 1.93
CA ILE A 39 7.82 -23.35 2.76
C ILE A 39 9.23 -23.82 2.37
N ALA A 40 9.51 -24.02 1.07
CA ALA A 40 10.80 -24.48 0.59
C ALA A 40 11.94 -23.51 0.95
N LEU A 41 11.72 -22.22 0.86
CA LEU A 41 12.73 -21.21 1.18
C LEU A 41 12.70 -20.76 2.65
N HIS A 42 11.87 -21.41 3.50
CA HIS A 42 11.86 -21.14 4.93
C HIS A 42 13.16 -21.63 5.56
N GLY A 43 13.79 -20.81 6.38
CA GLY A 43 15.06 -21.16 7.04
C GLY A 43 16.34 -20.80 6.27
N LEU A 44 16.26 -20.48 4.97
CA LEU A 44 17.45 -20.07 4.20
C LEU A 44 18.18 -18.88 4.83
N GLU A 45 17.47 -17.87 5.31
CA GLU A 45 18.07 -16.71 6.00
C GLU A 45 18.86 -17.15 7.24
N GLU A 46 18.26 -18.01 8.08
CA GLU A 46 18.91 -18.49 9.31
C GLU A 46 20.09 -19.39 9.01
N HIS A 47 19.99 -20.25 7.99
CA HIS A 47 21.11 -21.05 7.51
C HIS A 47 22.29 -20.16 7.11
N LEU A 48 22.07 -19.16 6.24
CA LEU A 48 23.14 -18.24 5.82
C LEU A 48 23.71 -17.43 6.99
N ARG A 49 22.88 -16.98 7.92
CA ARG A 49 23.36 -16.31 9.14
C ARG A 49 24.20 -17.24 10.00
N SER A 50 23.88 -18.53 10.08
CA SER A 50 24.66 -19.52 10.82
C SER A 50 26.02 -19.77 10.16
N VAL A 51 26.07 -19.78 8.83
CA VAL A 51 27.33 -19.88 8.06
C VAL A 51 28.20 -18.66 8.35
N VAL A 52 27.68 -17.43 8.18
CA VAL A 52 28.45 -16.19 8.41
C VAL A 52 28.90 -16.07 9.86
N ARG A 53 28.16 -16.63 10.82
CA ARG A 53 28.56 -16.66 12.24
C ARG A 53 29.84 -17.46 12.47
N ARG A 54 30.06 -18.52 11.68
CA ARG A 54 31.23 -19.43 11.76
C ARG A 54 32.43 -18.91 10.96
N LEU A 55 32.22 -18.11 9.92
CA LEU A 55 33.31 -17.56 9.10
C LEU A 55 34.13 -16.54 9.89
N PRO A 56 35.43 -16.34 9.52
CA PRO A 56 36.24 -15.26 10.07
C PRO A 56 35.61 -13.89 9.78
N PRO A 57 35.97 -12.86 10.55
CA PRO A 57 35.51 -11.50 10.26
C PRO A 57 35.94 -11.10 8.86
N GLY A 58 35.02 -10.60 8.05
CA GLY A 58 35.28 -10.11 6.72
C GLY A 58 36.16 -8.84 6.73
N GLU A 59 36.76 -8.53 5.61
CA GLU A 59 37.57 -7.34 5.42
C GLU A 59 36.75 -6.08 5.64
N GLY A 60 37.24 -5.16 6.45
CA GLY A 60 36.54 -3.92 6.77
C GLY A 60 35.33 -4.04 7.72
N VAL A 61 35.04 -5.24 8.22
CA VAL A 61 33.98 -5.46 9.23
C VAL A 61 34.61 -5.52 10.63
N PRO A 62 34.24 -4.63 11.56
CA PRO A 62 34.76 -4.70 12.93
C PRO A 62 34.50 -6.08 13.54
N ASN A 63 35.51 -6.69 14.15
CA ASN A 63 35.36 -7.97 14.85
C ASN A 63 34.58 -7.80 16.16
N ARG A 64 33.27 -7.74 16.06
CA ARG A 64 32.32 -7.57 17.18
C ARG A 64 31.73 -8.89 17.68
N GLY A 65 32.38 -10.01 17.35
CA GLY A 65 31.93 -11.34 17.74
C GLY A 65 30.94 -11.99 16.74
N PRO A 66 30.63 -13.29 16.92
CA PRO A 66 29.88 -14.10 15.96
C PRO A 66 28.46 -13.59 15.65
N VAL A 67 27.78 -13.10 16.69
CA VAL A 67 26.41 -12.55 16.55
C VAL A 67 26.41 -11.28 15.71
N ALA A 68 27.37 -10.39 15.91
CA ALA A 68 27.48 -9.17 15.14
C ALA A 68 27.82 -9.45 13.66
N ARG A 69 28.62 -10.49 13.37
CA ARG A 69 28.90 -10.95 12.00
C ARG A 69 27.62 -11.44 11.32
N ALA A 70 26.85 -12.31 11.97
CA ALA A 70 25.56 -12.76 11.44
C ALA A 70 24.58 -11.60 11.18
N ASN A 71 24.59 -10.58 12.04
CA ASN A 71 23.73 -9.38 11.88
C ASN A 71 24.22 -8.43 10.77
N ALA A 72 25.47 -8.51 10.36
CA ALA A 72 26.01 -7.74 9.23
C ALA A 72 25.47 -8.26 7.88
N LEU A 73 25.02 -9.53 7.81
CA LEU A 73 24.38 -10.08 6.63
C LEU A 73 22.98 -9.47 6.45
N GLY A 74 22.78 -8.74 5.35
CA GLY A 74 21.47 -8.30 4.91
C GLY A 74 20.79 -9.38 4.07
N PHE A 75 19.59 -9.79 4.45
CA PHE A 75 18.76 -10.72 3.68
C PHE A 75 17.37 -10.14 3.49
N VAL A 76 16.90 -10.11 2.25
CA VAL A 76 15.55 -9.64 1.89
C VAL A 76 14.97 -10.62 0.89
N ARG A 77 13.82 -11.20 1.18
CA ARG A 77 13.14 -12.15 0.32
C ARG A 77 11.69 -11.73 0.05
N TYR A 78 11.24 -11.93 -1.15
CA TYR A 78 9.86 -11.79 -1.57
C TYR A 78 9.51 -12.95 -2.51
N ALA A 79 8.76 -13.92 -2.02
CA ALA A 79 8.50 -15.20 -2.69
C ALA A 79 9.81 -15.91 -3.08
N ASP A 80 10.02 -16.13 -4.36
CA ASP A 80 11.21 -16.73 -4.98
C ASP A 80 12.35 -15.71 -5.23
N ASP A 81 12.04 -14.42 -5.28
CA ASP A 81 13.05 -13.36 -5.42
C ASP A 81 13.71 -13.04 -4.07
N PHE A 82 15.04 -13.10 -3.99
CA PHE A 82 15.76 -12.69 -2.79
C PHE A 82 17.06 -11.94 -3.08
N ILE A 83 17.53 -11.19 -2.10
CA ILE A 83 18.80 -10.44 -2.14
C ILE A 83 19.58 -10.76 -0.89
N VAL A 84 20.87 -11.05 -1.08
CA VAL A 84 21.86 -11.17 -0.01
C VAL A 84 22.81 -10.00 -0.12
N ILE A 85 23.10 -9.32 0.98
CA ILE A 85 23.94 -8.11 1.01
C ILE A 85 25.02 -8.30 2.07
N HIS A 86 26.28 -8.12 1.68
CA HIS A 86 27.40 -8.06 2.59
C HIS A 86 28.47 -7.10 2.07
N SER A 87 29.30 -6.54 2.95
CA SER A 87 30.41 -5.65 2.58
C SER A 87 31.62 -6.38 2.01
N ASP A 88 31.82 -7.63 2.42
CA ASP A 88 32.91 -8.49 1.99
C ASP A 88 32.43 -9.45 0.90
N LEU A 89 33.15 -9.47 -0.23
CA LEU A 89 32.83 -10.30 -1.38
C LEU A 89 33.08 -11.80 -1.10
N ASN A 90 34.09 -12.14 -0.29
CA ASN A 90 34.41 -13.54 0.04
C ASN A 90 33.27 -14.17 0.84
N ILE A 91 32.75 -13.43 1.83
CA ILE A 91 31.57 -13.87 2.59
C ILE A 91 30.34 -13.99 1.69
N LEU A 92 30.16 -13.06 0.74
CA LEU A 92 29.04 -13.12 -0.21
C LEU A 92 29.16 -14.35 -1.13
N ASN A 93 30.35 -14.65 -1.63
CA ASN A 93 30.60 -15.84 -2.46
C ASN A 93 30.31 -17.13 -1.69
N GLU A 94 30.70 -17.18 -0.41
CA GLU A 94 30.36 -18.31 0.45
C GLU A 94 28.83 -18.44 0.67
N CYS A 95 28.13 -17.33 0.87
CA CYS A 95 26.67 -17.35 0.91
C CYS A 95 26.04 -17.86 -0.39
N ILE A 96 26.61 -17.53 -1.56
CA ILE A 96 26.15 -18.05 -2.86
C ILE A 96 26.35 -19.55 -2.93
N ARG A 97 27.54 -20.05 -2.55
CA ARG A 97 27.86 -21.49 -2.51
C ARG A 97 26.86 -22.24 -1.61
N GLU A 98 26.69 -21.77 -0.40
CA GLU A 98 25.75 -22.37 0.57
C GLU A 98 24.30 -22.29 0.13
N THR A 99 23.90 -21.21 -0.56
CA THR A 99 22.56 -21.12 -1.14
C THR A 99 22.33 -22.18 -2.22
N ARG A 100 23.32 -22.44 -3.07
CA ARG A 100 23.24 -23.51 -4.08
C ARG A 100 23.10 -24.88 -3.44
N ILE A 101 23.90 -25.17 -2.41
CA ILE A 101 23.83 -26.43 -1.65
C ILE A 101 22.44 -26.57 -1.00
N TRP A 102 21.95 -25.52 -0.37
CA TRP A 102 20.62 -25.52 0.26
C TRP A 102 19.51 -25.82 -0.74
N LEU A 103 19.51 -25.16 -1.89
CA LEU A 103 18.50 -25.34 -2.93
C LEU A 103 18.59 -26.71 -3.59
N SER A 104 19.79 -27.20 -3.87
CA SER A 104 19.98 -28.53 -4.49
C SER A 104 19.44 -29.66 -3.63
N GLY A 105 19.50 -29.54 -2.28
CA GLY A 105 18.88 -30.48 -1.35
C GLY A 105 17.36 -30.59 -1.48
N MET A 106 16.72 -29.63 -2.13
CA MET A 106 15.26 -29.62 -2.41
C MET A 106 14.94 -29.77 -3.91
N GLY A 107 15.94 -30.09 -4.75
CA GLY A 107 15.77 -30.16 -6.20
C GLY A 107 15.51 -28.81 -6.87
N LEU A 108 15.95 -27.70 -6.24
CA LEU A 108 15.83 -26.35 -6.77
C LEU A 108 17.19 -25.82 -7.23
N GLU A 109 17.18 -24.95 -8.24
CA GLU A 109 18.37 -24.33 -8.79
C GLU A 109 18.25 -22.81 -8.88
N ILE A 110 19.39 -22.10 -8.80
CA ILE A 110 19.45 -20.67 -9.04
C ILE A 110 19.44 -20.41 -10.54
N SER A 111 18.56 -19.54 -11.02
CA SER A 111 18.60 -19.09 -12.41
C SER A 111 19.80 -18.17 -12.62
N GLU A 112 20.83 -18.65 -13.29
CA GLU A 112 22.07 -17.91 -13.59
C GLU A 112 21.80 -16.65 -14.44
N GLU A 113 20.84 -16.72 -15.38
CA GLU A 113 20.45 -15.56 -16.20
C GLU A 113 19.88 -14.40 -15.41
N LYS A 114 19.21 -14.70 -14.28
CA LYS A 114 18.51 -13.70 -13.44
C LYS A 114 19.32 -13.30 -12.23
N SER A 115 20.35 -14.08 -11.88
CA SER A 115 21.15 -13.86 -10.67
C SER A 115 22.48 -13.19 -11.03
N SER A 116 22.91 -12.24 -10.22
CA SER A 116 24.16 -11.52 -10.45
C SER A 116 24.68 -10.88 -9.17
N VAL A 117 25.99 -10.88 -8.98
CA VAL A 117 26.67 -10.09 -7.96
C VAL A 117 26.90 -8.68 -8.48
N LYS A 118 26.51 -7.66 -7.73
CA LYS A 118 26.64 -6.26 -8.12
C LYS A 118 27.10 -5.39 -6.96
N ASP A 119 27.96 -4.42 -7.27
CA ASP A 119 28.27 -3.35 -6.34
C ASP A 119 27.05 -2.43 -6.19
N VAL A 120 26.65 -2.17 -4.97
CA VAL A 120 25.50 -1.33 -4.64
C VAL A 120 25.68 0.13 -5.13
N ARG A 121 26.92 0.56 -5.39
CA ARG A 121 27.23 1.87 -5.99
C ARG A 121 26.86 1.94 -7.47
N GLN A 122 26.89 0.82 -8.19
CA GLN A 122 26.39 0.73 -9.57
C GLN A 122 24.86 0.63 -9.61
N GLY A 123 24.25 0.17 -8.51
CA GLY A 123 22.83 -0.03 -8.36
C GLY A 123 22.32 -1.33 -8.98
N PHE A 124 21.20 -1.78 -8.49
CA PHE A 124 20.52 -2.99 -8.97
C PHE A 124 19.00 -2.82 -8.96
N LEU A 125 18.32 -3.73 -9.63
CA LEU A 125 16.86 -3.76 -9.72
C LEU A 125 16.30 -4.86 -8.83
N PHE A 126 15.29 -4.53 -8.04
CA PHE A 126 14.54 -5.49 -7.24
C PHE A 126 13.07 -5.09 -7.16
N LEU A 127 12.16 -6.01 -7.47
CA LEU A 127 10.70 -5.79 -7.44
C LEU A 127 10.25 -4.50 -8.16
N GLY A 128 10.90 -4.16 -9.27
CA GLY A 128 10.59 -2.95 -10.02
C GLY A 128 11.19 -1.65 -9.45
N PHE A 129 11.88 -1.72 -8.33
CA PHE A 129 12.65 -0.61 -7.77
C PHE A 129 14.09 -0.62 -8.27
N GLN A 130 14.67 0.54 -8.43
CA GLN A 130 16.10 0.73 -8.56
C GLN A 130 16.66 1.12 -7.19
N ILE A 131 17.62 0.37 -6.71
CA ILE A 131 18.30 0.56 -5.44
C ILE A 131 19.77 0.90 -5.76
N ILE A 132 20.26 2.05 -5.26
CA ILE A 132 21.60 2.53 -5.52
C ILE A 132 22.14 3.27 -4.30
N MET A 133 23.43 3.13 -4.03
CA MET A 133 24.11 3.93 -3.02
C MET A 133 24.74 5.16 -3.67
N ILE A 134 24.32 6.34 -3.23
CA ILE A 134 24.83 7.62 -3.73
C ILE A 134 25.62 8.36 -2.65
N ARG A 135 26.65 9.11 -3.08
CA ARG A 135 27.42 9.97 -2.19
C ARG A 135 26.56 11.17 -1.77
N ARG A 136 26.52 11.46 -0.49
CA ARG A 136 25.88 12.68 0.03
C ARG A 136 26.79 13.89 -0.17
N LYS A 137 26.19 15.02 -0.51
CA LYS A 137 26.89 16.31 -0.55
C LYS A 137 27.09 16.93 0.84
N TYR A 138 26.13 16.67 1.77
CA TYR A 138 26.10 17.24 3.11
C TYR A 138 25.65 16.22 4.15
N GLY A 139 26.07 16.40 5.41
CA GLY A 139 25.70 15.57 6.56
C GLY A 139 26.79 14.57 6.98
N ASN A 140 26.63 13.96 8.17
CA ASN A 140 27.63 13.11 8.83
C ASN A 140 27.91 11.77 8.11
N TRP A 141 26.99 11.33 7.23
CA TRP A 141 27.12 10.07 6.50
C TRP A 141 27.59 10.35 5.08
N LYS A 142 28.70 9.72 4.66
CA LYS A 142 29.25 9.87 3.30
C LYS A 142 28.30 9.35 2.21
N TYR A 143 27.52 8.33 2.50
CA TYR A 143 26.65 7.65 1.54
C TYR A 143 25.20 7.55 2.02
N LYS A 144 24.28 7.45 1.06
CA LYS A 144 22.85 7.25 1.27
C LYS A 144 22.33 6.22 0.27
N VAL A 145 21.54 5.26 0.73
CA VAL A 145 20.76 4.40 -0.15
C VAL A 145 19.60 5.18 -0.72
N HIS A 146 19.49 5.17 -2.04
CA HIS A 146 18.43 5.80 -2.80
C HIS A 146 17.57 4.75 -3.48
N ILE A 147 16.30 4.66 -3.11
CA ILE A 147 15.33 3.70 -3.64
C ILE A 147 14.28 4.48 -4.44
N ARG A 148 14.12 4.13 -5.70
CA ARG A 148 13.17 4.80 -6.60
C ARG A 148 12.53 3.81 -7.58
N PRO A 149 11.40 4.17 -8.24
CA PRO A 149 10.87 3.37 -9.33
C PRO A 149 11.92 3.19 -10.44
N SER A 150 12.08 1.98 -10.96
CA SER A 150 13.01 1.71 -12.05
C SER A 150 12.55 2.37 -13.35
N THR A 151 13.50 2.67 -14.24
CA THR A 151 13.20 3.21 -15.58
C THR A 151 12.31 2.27 -16.39
N GLN A 152 12.49 0.95 -16.24
CA GLN A 152 11.66 -0.06 -16.87
C GLN A 152 10.21 -0.01 -16.36
N SER A 153 10.00 0.12 -15.04
CA SER A 153 8.68 0.25 -14.44
C SER A 153 7.96 1.52 -14.92
N VAL A 154 8.69 2.62 -15.01
CA VAL A 154 8.17 3.90 -15.57
C VAL A 154 7.78 3.72 -17.04
N LYS A 155 8.64 3.10 -17.86
CA LYS A 155 8.35 2.82 -19.28
C LYS A 155 7.10 1.96 -19.42
N LYS A 156 7.00 0.86 -18.68
CA LYS A 156 5.80 -0.01 -18.67
C LYS A 156 4.51 0.74 -18.36
N LEU A 157 4.53 1.64 -17.36
CA LEU A 157 3.37 2.49 -17.05
C LEU A 157 3.02 3.41 -18.22
N LEU A 158 3.99 4.13 -18.77
CA LEU A 158 3.77 5.09 -19.85
C LEU A 158 3.30 4.43 -21.15
N ASP A 159 3.77 3.22 -21.43
CA ASP A 159 3.34 2.41 -22.58
C ASP A 159 1.89 1.93 -22.38
N LYS A 160 1.54 1.48 -21.16
CA LYS A 160 0.18 1.08 -20.82
C LYS A 160 -0.79 2.27 -20.93
N VAL A 161 -0.42 3.42 -20.39
CA VAL A 161 -1.20 4.68 -20.53
C VAL A 161 -1.35 5.04 -22.01
N GLY A 162 -0.27 5.00 -22.78
CA GLY A 162 -0.30 5.25 -24.23
C GLY A 162 -1.24 4.31 -24.98
N THR A 163 -1.24 3.03 -24.63
CA THR A 163 -2.13 2.03 -25.22
C THR A 163 -3.60 2.29 -24.88
N ILE A 164 -3.90 2.62 -23.62
CA ILE A 164 -5.27 2.96 -23.20
C ILE A 164 -5.75 4.21 -23.93
N VAL A 165 -4.94 5.26 -24.02
CA VAL A 165 -5.28 6.50 -24.72
C VAL A 165 -5.53 6.26 -26.22
N ARG A 166 -4.67 5.45 -26.90
CA ARG A 166 -4.82 5.12 -28.32
C ARG A 166 -6.08 4.30 -28.61
N ARG A 167 -6.40 3.33 -27.76
CA ARG A 167 -7.58 2.45 -27.92
C ARG A 167 -8.90 3.16 -27.62
N ASN A 168 -8.88 4.30 -26.93
CA ASN A 168 -10.07 5.02 -26.48
C ASN A 168 -10.18 6.42 -27.12
N LYS A 169 -9.92 6.52 -28.42
CA LYS A 169 -9.98 7.80 -29.14
C LYS A 169 -11.39 8.40 -29.17
N ALA A 170 -12.41 7.58 -29.30
CA ALA A 170 -13.83 8.00 -29.39
C ALA A 170 -14.49 8.20 -28.01
N ASN A 171 -13.94 7.67 -26.93
CA ASN A 171 -14.56 7.72 -25.61
C ASN A 171 -14.63 9.15 -25.06
N SER A 172 -15.58 9.40 -24.15
CA SER A 172 -15.61 10.65 -23.40
C SER A 172 -14.37 10.81 -22.51
N SER A 173 -14.03 12.04 -22.14
CA SER A 173 -12.93 12.28 -21.19
C SER A 173 -13.23 11.64 -19.83
N TYR A 174 -14.50 11.59 -19.42
CA TYR A 174 -14.92 10.92 -18.20
C TYR A 174 -14.59 9.42 -18.23
N ASP A 175 -15.01 8.71 -19.27
CA ASP A 175 -14.78 7.27 -19.41
C ASP A 175 -13.28 6.94 -19.58
N LEU A 176 -12.51 7.83 -20.24
CA LEU A 176 -11.06 7.68 -20.34
C LEU A 176 -10.38 7.79 -18.97
N ILE A 177 -10.83 8.73 -18.11
CA ILE A 177 -10.33 8.88 -16.75
C ILE A 177 -10.63 7.62 -15.93
N GLU A 178 -11.84 7.08 -16.01
CA GLU A 178 -12.20 5.84 -15.30
C GLU A 178 -11.27 4.67 -15.65
N LYS A 179 -10.87 4.57 -16.92
CA LYS A 179 -9.95 3.52 -17.39
C LYS A 179 -8.49 3.78 -16.98
N LEU A 180 -8.05 5.03 -16.91
CA LEU A 180 -6.65 5.39 -16.60
C LEU A 180 -6.39 5.40 -15.08
N ARG A 181 -7.34 5.92 -14.30
CA ARG A 181 -7.18 6.18 -12.87
C ARG A 181 -6.72 4.96 -12.06
N PRO A 182 -7.29 3.74 -12.21
CA PRO A 182 -6.86 2.57 -11.45
C PRO A 182 -5.39 2.22 -11.69
N PHE A 183 -4.92 2.30 -12.94
CA PHE A 183 -3.53 1.98 -13.29
C PHE A 183 -2.55 3.01 -12.74
N ILE A 184 -2.87 4.30 -12.88
CA ILE A 184 -2.00 5.40 -12.46
C ILE A 184 -1.92 5.47 -10.93
N VAL A 185 -3.05 5.42 -10.25
CA VAL A 185 -3.13 5.47 -8.79
C VAL A 185 -2.57 4.19 -8.17
N GLY A 186 -2.89 3.01 -8.73
CA GLY A 186 -2.36 1.73 -8.29
C GLY A 186 -0.84 1.68 -8.40
N TRP A 187 -0.27 2.14 -9.51
CA TRP A 187 1.18 2.25 -9.69
C TRP A 187 1.80 3.23 -8.69
N ALA A 188 1.22 4.39 -8.48
CA ALA A 188 1.70 5.36 -7.52
C ALA A 188 1.66 4.81 -6.08
N ASN A 189 0.60 4.11 -5.71
CA ASN A 189 0.47 3.47 -4.39
C ASN A 189 1.53 2.38 -4.17
N TYR A 190 1.87 1.61 -5.20
CA TYR A 190 2.93 0.60 -5.12
C TYR A 190 4.29 1.24 -4.81
N PHE A 191 4.63 2.36 -5.48
CA PHE A 191 5.92 3.02 -5.34
C PHE A 191 5.98 4.10 -4.25
N ARG A 192 4.87 4.41 -3.59
CA ARG A 192 4.77 5.51 -2.59
C ARG A 192 5.72 5.39 -1.39
N ASN A 193 6.22 4.19 -1.11
CA ASN A 193 7.13 3.94 0.00
C ASN A 193 8.61 4.23 -0.34
N SER A 194 8.88 4.66 -1.57
CA SER A 194 10.21 4.99 -2.07
C SER A 194 10.42 6.51 -2.24
N GLU A 195 11.60 6.92 -2.66
CA GLU A 195 11.90 8.31 -3.02
C GLU A 195 11.34 8.64 -4.42
N CYS A 196 10.01 8.70 -4.52
CA CYS A 196 9.28 8.73 -5.77
C CYS A 196 8.85 10.12 -6.25
N ILE A 197 8.90 11.17 -5.40
CA ILE A 197 8.28 12.48 -5.70
C ILE A 197 8.79 13.09 -7.02
N GLY A 198 10.10 13.08 -7.27
CA GLY A 198 10.68 13.59 -8.51
C GLY A 198 10.23 12.80 -9.73
N VAL A 199 10.19 11.46 -9.61
CA VAL A 199 9.72 10.56 -10.67
C VAL A 199 8.23 10.76 -10.91
N PHE A 200 7.41 10.92 -9.87
CA PHE A 200 5.97 11.17 -9.98
C PHE A 200 5.66 12.48 -10.72
N LYS A 201 6.39 13.56 -10.42
CA LYS A 201 6.26 14.83 -11.14
C LYS A 201 6.58 14.67 -12.64
N LYS A 202 7.69 13.99 -12.97
CA LYS A 202 8.07 13.70 -14.35
C LYS A 202 7.01 12.87 -15.09
N ILE A 203 6.51 11.81 -14.48
CA ILE A 203 5.47 10.95 -15.07
C ILE A 203 4.17 11.73 -15.28
N THR A 204 3.75 12.53 -14.29
CA THR A 204 2.55 13.38 -14.39
C THR A 204 2.65 14.29 -15.62
N HIS A 205 3.81 14.92 -15.84
CA HIS A 205 4.04 15.74 -17.02
C HIS A 205 3.95 14.95 -18.34
N LEU A 206 4.58 13.78 -18.40
CA LEU A 206 4.54 12.92 -19.59
C LEU A 206 3.12 12.41 -19.91
N ILE A 207 2.33 12.10 -18.87
CA ILE A 207 0.92 11.73 -19.04
C ILE A 207 0.12 12.95 -19.52
N TYR A 208 0.34 14.13 -18.96
CA TYR A 208 -0.28 15.38 -19.45
C TYR A 208 -0.03 15.60 -20.94
N LEU A 209 1.21 15.42 -21.43
CA LEU A 209 1.52 15.55 -22.85
C LEU A 209 0.74 14.58 -23.72
N LYS A 210 0.60 13.31 -23.30
CA LYS A 210 -0.19 12.29 -24.01
C LYS A 210 -1.68 12.65 -24.07
N LEU A 211 -2.24 13.13 -22.95
CA LEU A 211 -3.63 13.53 -22.86
C LEU A 211 -3.91 14.83 -23.62
N ARG A 212 -2.97 15.80 -23.60
CA ARG A 212 -3.05 17.00 -24.40
C ARG A 212 -3.11 16.68 -25.90
N ALA A 213 -2.27 15.74 -26.35
CA ALA A 213 -2.29 15.28 -27.74
C ALA A 213 -3.63 14.59 -28.07
N TRP A 214 -4.21 13.82 -27.15
CA TRP A 214 -5.52 13.18 -27.31
C TRP A 214 -6.63 14.25 -27.43
N VAL A 215 -6.64 15.28 -26.60
CA VAL A 215 -7.61 16.40 -26.64
C VAL A 215 -7.54 17.11 -27.99
N PHE A 216 -6.33 17.47 -28.45
CA PHE A 216 -6.20 18.22 -29.71
C PHE A 216 -6.51 17.41 -30.97
N ARG A 217 -6.35 16.08 -30.94
CA ARG A 217 -6.72 15.21 -32.04
C ARG A 217 -8.22 14.94 -32.15
N ARG A 218 -8.94 15.13 -31.05
CA ARG A 218 -10.37 14.85 -30.96
C ARG A 218 -11.21 15.89 -31.71
N GLU A 219 -10.79 17.14 -31.63
CA GLU A 219 -11.47 18.23 -32.32
C GLU A 219 -10.94 18.35 -33.76
N LYS A 220 -11.79 18.04 -34.71
CA LYS A 220 -11.44 18.08 -36.13
C LYS A 220 -11.10 19.51 -36.60
N ARG A 221 -10.25 19.61 -37.63
CA ARG A 221 -10.02 20.85 -38.38
C ARG A 221 -11.39 21.42 -38.80
N GLY A 222 -11.68 22.66 -38.42
CA GLY A 222 -12.96 23.32 -38.71
C GLY A 222 -13.81 23.65 -37.49
N ASN A 223 -13.50 23.11 -36.29
CA ASN A 223 -14.16 23.56 -35.08
C ASN A 223 -13.65 24.93 -34.68
N LYS A 224 -14.56 25.90 -34.53
CA LYS A 224 -14.25 27.31 -34.19
C LYS A 224 -13.58 27.50 -32.82
N MET A 225 -13.50 26.41 -32.03
CA MET A 225 -12.88 26.44 -30.69
C MET A 225 -11.34 26.39 -30.78
N GLY A 226 -10.67 27.48 -30.46
CA GLY A 226 -9.21 27.55 -30.45
C GLY A 226 -8.56 26.58 -29.44
N ARG A 227 -7.29 26.25 -29.64
CA ARG A 227 -6.52 25.34 -28.76
C ARG A 227 -6.56 25.73 -27.28
N HIS A 228 -6.65 27.02 -26.99
CA HIS A 228 -6.75 27.51 -25.63
C HIS A 228 -8.08 27.13 -24.97
N ALA A 229 -9.20 27.33 -25.66
CA ALA A 229 -10.53 27.00 -25.19
C ALA A 229 -10.71 25.48 -25.00
N LEU A 230 -10.17 24.67 -25.94
CA LEU A 230 -10.13 23.21 -25.80
C LEU A 230 -9.34 22.76 -24.56
N ARG A 231 -8.18 23.35 -24.34
CA ARG A 231 -7.40 23.07 -23.15
C ARG A 231 -8.16 23.47 -21.89
N ALA A 232 -8.80 24.64 -21.85
CA ALA A 232 -9.60 25.09 -20.72
C ALA A 232 -10.78 24.17 -20.42
N LYS A 233 -11.43 23.61 -21.47
CA LYS A 233 -12.55 22.65 -21.33
C LYS A 233 -12.14 21.36 -20.65
N TYR A 234 -11.00 20.76 -21.07
CA TYR A 234 -10.56 19.44 -20.59
C TYR A 234 -9.47 19.51 -19.50
N MET A 235 -8.77 20.61 -19.39
CA MET A 235 -7.65 20.85 -18.48
C MET A 235 -7.72 22.28 -17.97
N PRO A 236 -8.63 22.61 -17.06
CA PRO A 236 -8.78 23.97 -16.52
C PRO A 236 -7.49 24.47 -15.87
N ASN A 237 -7.24 25.76 -15.98
CA ASN A 237 -6.00 26.38 -15.51
C ASN A 237 -5.87 26.37 -13.98
N ARG A 238 -6.99 26.43 -13.27
CA ARG A 238 -7.04 26.36 -11.79
C ARG A 238 -8.21 25.48 -11.38
N GLY A 239 -8.00 24.64 -10.39
CA GLY A 239 -9.06 23.80 -9.82
C GLY A 239 -8.67 23.26 -8.45
N THR A 240 -9.69 23.01 -7.62
CA THR A 240 -9.56 22.31 -6.35
C THR A 240 -10.18 20.95 -6.49
N TYR A 241 -9.45 19.92 -6.09
CA TYR A 241 -9.80 18.51 -6.27
C TYR A 241 -9.64 17.76 -4.96
N PHE A 242 -10.63 16.95 -4.61
CA PHE A 242 -10.56 16.10 -3.41
C PHE A 242 -9.99 14.74 -3.77
N PHE A 243 -8.84 14.39 -3.21
CA PHE A 243 -8.18 13.11 -3.42
C PHE A 243 -7.49 12.62 -2.13
N ASP A 244 -7.67 11.35 -1.80
CA ASP A 244 -7.10 10.69 -0.59
C ASP A 244 -7.40 11.49 0.71
N GLY A 245 -8.65 11.98 0.84
CA GLY A 245 -9.12 12.73 2.02
C GLY A 245 -8.56 14.16 2.16
N LYS A 246 -7.93 14.71 1.11
CA LYS A 246 -7.34 16.04 1.11
C LYS A 246 -7.79 16.86 -0.10
N ALA A 247 -7.90 18.17 0.08
CA ALA A 247 -8.06 19.12 -1.00
C ALA A 247 -6.69 19.38 -1.66
N HIS A 248 -6.63 19.26 -2.98
CA HIS A 248 -5.45 19.54 -3.78
C HIS A 248 -5.75 20.63 -4.80
N HIS A 249 -4.87 21.58 -4.92
CA HIS A 249 -4.91 22.59 -5.98
C HIS A 249 -4.06 22.12 -7.17
N GLY A 250 -4.60 22.22 -8.37
CA GLY A 250 -3.88 21.77 -9.57
C GLY A 250 -4.22 22.62 -10.78
N ASN A 251 -3.20 22.86 -11.61
CA ASN A 251 -3.33 23.51 -12.91
C ASN A 251 -3.30 22.43 -14.00
N TRP A 252 -4.22 22.53 -14.96
CA TRP A 252 -4.32 21.60 -16.10
C TRP A 252 -4.56 20.13 -15.74
N VAL A 253 -5.29 19.90 -14.66
CA VAL A 253 -5.77 18.56 -14.29
C VAL A 253 -6.76 18.10 -15.36
N PHE A 254 -6.57 16.89 -15.87
CA PHE A 254 -7.47 16.33 -16.87
C PHE A 254 -8.83 15.98 -16.24
N VAL A 255 -9.89 16.60 -16.73
CA VAL A 255 -11.26 16.46 -16.21
C VAL A 255 -12.22 15.94 -17.27
N GLY A 256 -13.26 15.27 -16.81
CA GLY A 256 -14.36 14.79 -17.63
C GLY A 256 -15.68 14.98 -16.95
N LYS A 257 -16.71 15.35 -17.71
CA LYS A 257 -18.09 15.48 -17.24
C LYS A 257 -18.96 14.47 -17.98
N LYS A 258 -19.89 13.85 -17.25
CA LYS A 258 -20.89 12.93 -17.79
C LYS A 258 -22.25 13.29 -17.20
N LYS A 259 -23.26 13.47 -18.02
CA LYS A 259 -24.65 13.60 -17.57
C LYS A 259 -25.17 12.19 -17.29
N LEU A 260 -25.68 11.93 -16.11
CA LEU A 260 -26.42 10.72 -15.77
C LEU A 260 -27.90 10.88 -16.11
N LYS A 261 -28.64 9.78 -15.97
CA LYS A 261 -30.09 9.74 -16.20
C LYS A 261 -30.84 10.76 -15.33
N ASP A 262 -30.29 11.10 -14.15
CA ASP A 262 -30.87 12.05 -13.18
C ASP A 262 -30.50 13.53 -13.48
N ASN A 263 -29.99 13.82 -14.68
CA ASN A 263 -29.60 15.16 -15.14
C ASN A 263 -28.48 15.86 -14.32
N GLU A 264 -27.96 15.26 -13.26
CA GLU A 264 -26.83 15.82 -12.51
C GLU A 264 -25.49 15.55 -13.21
N PRO A 265 -24.68 16.57 -13.46
CA PRO A 265 -23.38 16.40 -14.11
C PRO A 265 -22.37 15.81 -13.11
N ARG A 266 -22.01 14.54 -13.26
CA ARG A 266 -20.85 13.98 -12.56
C ARG A 266 -19.55 14.46 -13.17
N VAL A 267 -18.68 14.98 -12.33
CA VAL A 267 -17.33 15.42 -12.70
C VAL A 267 -16.32 14.37 -12.22
N ASN A 268 -15.46 13.92 -13.11
CA ASN A 268 -14.33 13.05 -12.79
C ASN A 268 -13.02 13.73 -13.19
N PHE A 269 -11.94 13.42 -12.50
CA PHE A 269 -10.61 13.98 -12.76
C PHE A 269 -9.52 12.94 -12.62
N LEU A 270 -8.41 13.12 -13.30
CA LEU A 270 -7.23 12.28 -13.19
C LEU A 270 -6.27 12.90 -12.17
N PRO A 271 -6.08 12.29 -10.98
CA PRO A 271 -5.20 12.85 -9.97
C PRO A 271 -3.73 12.85 -10.44
N TYR A 272 -2.97 13.83 -10.00
CA TYR A 272 -1.53 13.80 -10.18
C TYR A 272 -0.92 12.72 -9.31
N LEU A 273 0.10 12.02 -9.82
CA LEU A 273 0.81 11.01 -9.03
C LEU A 273 1.42 11.61 -7.77
N SER A 274 1.85 12.88 -7.83
CA SER A 274 2.41 13.61 -6.68
C SER A 274 1.41 13.89 -5.55
N TRP A 275 0.10 13.72 -5.79
CA TRP A 275 -0.91 13.80 -4.74
C TRP A 275 -0.97 12.53 -3.89
N VAL A 276 -0.47 11.41 -4.40
CA VAL A 276 -0.28 10.22 -3.59
C VAL A 276 0.84 10.49 -2.58
N SER A 277 0.47 10.59 -1.31
CA SER A 277 1.41 10.89 -0.23
C SER A 277 2.47 9.81 -0.12
N SER A 278 3.75 10.19 -0.16
CA SER A 278 4.85 9.28 0.15
C SER A 278 4.75 8.85 1.62
N LYS A 279 4.88 7.55 1.88
CA LYS A 279 4.88 6.98 3.24
C LYS A 279 6.17 6.21 3.44
N LYS A 280 6.94 6.55 4.48
CA LYS A 280 8.07 5.72 4.86
C LYS A 280 7.57 4.40 5.44
N HIS A 281 8.06 3.30 4.89
CA HIS A 281 7.82 1.98 5.48
C HIS A 281 8.67 1.85 6.75
N VAL A 282 8.03 1.41 7.83
CA VAL A 282 8.73 1.10 9.09
C VAL A 282 8.92 -0.40 9.17
N LYS A 283 10.19 -0.83 9.22
CA LYS A 283 10.53 -2.26 9.29
C LYS A 283 9.86 -2.89 10.54
N VAL A 284 9.29 -4.07 10.37
CA VAL A 284 8.83 -4.92 11.46
C VAL A 284 10.06 -5.55 12.11
N LYS A 285 10.09 -5.69 13.42
CA LYS A 285 11.14 -6.45 14.10
C LYS A 285 11.02 -7.92 13.67
N SER A 286 12.17 -8.57 13.42
CA SER A 286 12.21 -9.90 12.79
C SER A 286 11.44 -10.99 13.55
N ASN A 287 11.40 -10.91 14.87
CA ASN A 287 10.76 -11.93 15.71
C ASN A 287 9.29 -11.61 16.05
N GLU A 288 8.76 -10.51 15.54
CA GLU A 288 7.40 -10.06 15.85
C GLU A 288 6.44 -10.51 14.74
N SER A 289 5.52 -11.39 15.07
CA SER A 289 4.45 -11.84 14.18
C SER A 289 3.08 -11.33 14.65
N PRO A 290 2.19 -10.89 13.75
CA PRO A 290 0.82 -10.54 14.13
C PRO A 290 -0.01 -11.74 14.60
N TYR A 291 0.47 -12.95 14.36
CA TYR A 291 -0.15 -14.21 14.79
C TYR A 291 0.44 -14.76 16.09
N ASN A 292 1.51 -14.15 16.63
CA ASN A 292 2.07 -14.53 17.91
C ASN A 292 1.36 -13.75 19.02
N PRO A 293 0.69 -14.43 19.99
CA PRO A 293 0.01 -13.79 21.11
C PRO A 293 0.93 -12.88 21.96
N ASP A 294 2.21 -13.25 22.12
CA ASP A 294 3.19 -12.50 22.90
C ASP A 294 3.58 -11.17 22.23
N SER A 295 3.41 -11.07 20.92
CA SER A 295 3.69 -9.86 20.14
C SER A 295 2.58 -8.79 20.23
N GLY A 296 1.51 -9.02 20.99
CA GLY A 296 0.33 -8.15 21.05
C GLY A 296 0.65 -6.70 21.43
N LEU A 297 1.52 -6.47 22.40
CA LEU A 297 1.94 -5.13 22.84
C LEU A 297 2.71 -4.40 21.73
N TYR A 298 3.65 -5.08 21.06
CA TYR A 298 4.41 -4.51 19.96
C TYR A 298 3.49 -4.08 18.80
N TRP A 299 2.55 -4.93 18.39
CA TRP A 299 1.63 -4.63 17.32
C TRP A 299 0.66 -3.51 17.66
N ASN A 300 0.24 -3.42 18.92
CA ASN A 300 -0.59 -2.35 19.42
C ASN A 300 0.12 -0.99 19.36
N ASP A 301 1.34 -0.92 19.88
CA ASP A 301 2.19 0.28 19.79
C ASP A 301 2.47 0.69 18.36
N ARG A 302 2.75 -0.29 17.50
CA ARG A 302 2.98 -0.07 16.08
C ARG A 302 1.74 0.48 15.37
N MET A 303 0.57 -0.05 15.68
CA MET A 303 -0.71 0.43 15.14
C MET A 303 -0.98 1.87 15.56
N VAL A 304 -0.76 2.21 16.82
CA VAL A 304 -0.92 3.58 17.33
C VAL A 304 0.01 4.57 16.62
N LYS A 305 1.28 4.19 16.40
CA LYS A 305 2.29 5.08 15.79
C LYS A 305 2.19 5.21 14.28
N TYR A 306 1.92 4.10 13.57
CA TYR A 306 2.13 4.01 12.12
C TYR A 306 0.90 3.61 11.33
N SER A 307 -0.28 3.55 11.97
CA SER A 307 -1.50 3.14 11.30
C SER A 307 -1.90 4.10 10.15
N PRO A 308 -2.53 3.58 9.09
CA PRO A 308 -3.02 4.38 7.99
C PRO A 308 -4.29 5.18 8.34
N PHE A 309 -4.83 5.02 9.54
CA PHE A 309 -6.09 5.63 9.95
C PHE A 309 -6.02 7.16 10.01
N PRO A 310 -7.17 7.84 9.82
CA PRO A 310 -7.30 9.27 10.01
C PRO A 310 -6.76 9.75 11.36
N SER A 311 -6.32 11.00 11.43
CA SER A 311 -5.71 11.58 12.63
C SER A 311 -6.57 11.44 13.89
N GLY A 312 -7.90 11.56 13.75
CA GLY A 312 -8.83 11.38 14.87
C GLY A 312 -8.82 9.97 15.45
N ILE A 313 -8.89 8.93 14.59
CA ILE A 313 -8.81 7.54 15.06
C ILE A 313 -7.46 7.26 15.71
N ARG A 314 -6.34 7.74 15.12
CA ARG A 314 -5.01 7.59 15.71
C ARG A 314 -4.88 8.28 17.06
N TYR A 315 -5.53 9.43 17.22
CA TYR A 315 -5.56 10.15 18.50
C TYR A 315 -6.29 9.32 19.57
N LEU A 316 -7.50 8.82 19.25
CA LEU A 316 -8.27 7.97 20.18
C LEU A 316 -7.55 6.67 20.52
N LEU A 317 -6.95 5.98 19.54
CA LEU A 317 -6.12 4.80 19.78
C LEU A 317 -4.97 5.09 20.74
N ARG A 318 -4.32 6.25 20.61
CA ARG A 318 -3.23 6.66 21.53
C ARG A 318 -3.75 6.91 22.94
N MET A 319 -4.84 7.67 23.07
CA MET A 319 -5.45 7.98 24.36
C MET A 319 -5.92 6.71 25.09
N GLN A 320 -6.47 5.76 24.35
CA GLN A 320 -6.98 4.50 24.88
C GLN A 320 -5.93 3.38 24.94
N ARG A 321 -4.64 3.69 24.62
CA ARG A 321 -3.54 2.71 24.56
C ARG A 321 -3.88 1.50 23.67
N GLY A 322 -4.61 1.73 22.57
CA GLY A 322 -5.03 0.71 21.62
C GLY A 322 -6.06 -0.29 22.13
N LYS A 323 -6.79 0.01 23.19
CA LYS A 323 -7.80 -0.87 23.79
C LYS A 323 -9.19 -0.25 23.77
N CYS A 324 -10.21 -1.08 23.58
CA CYS A 324 -11.60 -0.65 23.70
C CYS A 324 -11.91 -0.19 25.12
N SER A 325 -12.58 0.95 25.29
CA SER A 325 -12.91 1.50 26.63
C SER A 325 -13.83 0.59 27.44
N ILE A 326 -14.60 -0.27 26.78
CA ILE A 326 -15.61 -1.14 27.42
C ILE A 326 -15.03 -2.53 27.73
N CYS A 327 -14.70 -3.31 26.70
CA CYS A 327 -14.25 -4.69 26.92
C CYS A 327 -12.75 -4.83 27.22
N LYS A 328 -11.99 -3.73 27.18
CA LYS A 328 -10.54 -3.67 27.37
C LYS A 328 -9.71 -4.51 26.39
N ALA A 329 -10.34 -5.21 25.45
CA ALA A 329 -9.65 -5.93 24.40
C ALA A 329 -8.92 -4.97 23.45
N SER A 330 -7.78 -5.42 22.92
CA SER A 330 -6.99 -4.65 21.96
C SER A 330 -7.69 -4.54 20.61
N PHE A 331 -7.57 -3.36 19.98
CA PHE A 331 -7.96 -3.18 18.60
C PHE A 331 -6.93 -3.85 17.68
N THR A 332 -7.39 -4.54 16.63
CA THR A 332 -6.53 -5.16 15.62
C THR A 332 -6.79 -4.54 14.24
N MET A 333 -5.78 -4.55 13.35
CA MET A 333 -5.96 -4.04 11.99
C MET A 333 -7.03 -4.82 11.19
N GLN A 334 -7.17 -6.12 11.46
CA GLN A 334 -8.16 -6.98 10.82
C GLN A 334 -9.59 -6.58 11.19
N ASP A 335 -9.80 -6.12 12.43
CA ASP A 335 -11.11 -5.73 12.94
C ASP A 335 -11.45 -4.26 12.70
N SER A 336 -10.63 -3.54 11.94
CA SER A 336 -10.77 -2.08 11.77
C SER A 336 -12.11 -1.64 11.17
N GLN A 337 -12.78 -2.51 10.41
CA GLN A 337 -14.12 -2.27 9.88
C GLN A 337 -15.21 -2.33 10.96
N ASN A 338 -14.88 -2.93 12.11
CA ASN A 338 -15.79 -3.11 13.25
C ASN A 338 -15.53 -2.10 14.37
N TRP A 339 -14.88 -0.96 14.08
CA TRP A 339 -14.66 0.09 15.04
C TRP A 339 -15.62 1.25 14.80
N GLU A 340 -16.12 1.81 15.88
CA GLU A 340 -17.00 2.97 15.84
C GLU A 340 -16.52 4.03 16.84
N ILE A 341 -16.66 5.31 16.44
CA ILE A 341 -16.40 6.44 17.33
C ILE A 341 -17.73 6.77 18.01
N ASP A 342 -17.73 6.82 19.32
CA ASP A 342 -18.87 7.15 20.13
C ASP A 342 -18.59 8.33 21.08
N HIS A 343 -19.64 9.04 21.49
CA HIS A 343 -19.55 10.12 22.47
C HIS A 343 -19.65 9.56 23.89
N ILE A 344 -18.66 9.85 24.76
CA ILE A 344 -18.71 9.50 26.17
C ILE A 344 -19.96 10.12 26.83
N LYS A 345 -20.15 11.43 26.64
CA LYS A 345 -21.40 12.14 26.97
C LYS A 345 -22.20 12.32 25.66
N PRO A 346 -23.41 11.76 25.56
CA PRO A 346 -24.22 11.85 24.34
C PRO A 346 -24.50 13.30 23.93
N ARG A 347 -24.58 13.55 22.61
CA ARG A 347 -24.94 14.89 22.09
C ARG A 347 -26.30 15.37 22.56
N SER A 348 -27.27 14.48 22.73
CA SER A 348 -28.59 14.78 23.30
C SER A 348 -28.55 15.25 24.77
N ALA A 349 -27.42 15.01 25.46
CA ALA A 349 -27.17 15.47 26.82
C ALA A 349 -26.15 16.62 26.88
N GLY A 350 -25.90 17.32 25.74
CA GLY A 350 -24.97 18.44 25.65
C GLY A 350 -23.49 18.03 25.53
N GLY A 351 -23.23 16.82 25.02
CA GLY A 351 -21.85 16.36 24.75
C GLY A 351 -21.24 17.05 23.52
N SER A 352 -19.98 17.47 23.63
CA SER A 352 -19.23 18.12 22.54
C SER A 352 -18.60 17.09 21.59
N ASN A 353 -18.23 17.56 20.36
CA ASN A 353 -17.44 16.77 19.40
C ASN A 353 -15.93 16.82 19.69
N SER A 354 -15.50 17.33 20.84
CA SER A 354 -14.10 17.34 21.25
C SER A 354 -13.58 15.92 21.43
N TYR A 355 -12.32 15.68 21.09
CA TYR A 355 -11.68 14.38 21.27
C TYR A 355 -11.69 13.87 22.71
N PHE A 356 -11.77 14.75 23.71
CA PHE A 356 -11.91 14.39 25.12
C PHE A 356 -13.28 13.76 25.44
N ASN A 357 -14.29 14.03 24.59
CA ASN A 357 -15.62 13.45 24.72
C ASN A 357 -15.87 12.31 23.73
N LEU A 358 -14.86 11.91 22.95
CA LEU A 358 -14.95 10.82 22.00
C LEU A 358 -14.19 9.60 22.48
N GLN A 359 -14.71 8.42 22.17
CA GLN A 359 -14.06 7.15 22.42
C GLN A 359 -14.19 6.23 21.21
N LEU A 360 -13.20 5.34 21.06
CA LEU A 360 -13.22 4.31 20.04
C LEU A 360 -13.71 3.00 20.68
N LEU A 361 -14.67 2.35 20.05
CA LEU A 361 -15.30 1.13 20.56
C LEU A 361 -15.35 0.07 19.47
N HIS A 362 -15.37 -1.20 19.84
CA HIS A 362 -15.86 -2.25 18.95
C HIS A 362 -17.35 -2.05 18.71
N LYS A 363 -17.82 -2.27 17.50
CA LYS A 363 -19.23 -2.16 17.11
C LYS A 363 -20.16 -2.95 18.03
N SER A 364 -19.76 -4.15 18.43
CA SER A 364 -20.48 -4.98 19.40
C SER A 364 -20.61 -4.32 20.78
N CYS A 365 -19.54 -3.67 21.27
CA CYS A 365 -19.55 -2.94 22.52
C CYS A 365 -20.43 -1.68 22.45
N HIS A 366 -20.39 -0.97 21.32
CA HIS A 366 -21.24 0.20 21.09
C HIS A 366 -22.74 -0.16 21.09
N ILE A 367 -23.10 -1.28 20.44
CA ILE A 367 -24.48 -1.79 20.45
C ILE A 367 -24.95 -2.14 21.88
N LYS A 368 -24.08 -2.76 22.69
CA LYS A 368 -24.40 -3.08 24.09
C LYS A 368 -24.72 -1.84 24.91
N ILE A 369 -23.90 -0.78 24.80
CA ILE A 369 -24.14 0.50 25.51
C ILE A 369 -25.45 1.12 25.09
N LYS A 370 -25.74 1.17 23.78
CA LYS A 370 -26.99 1.75 23.27
C LYS A 370 -28.21 1.02 23.80
N LYS A 371 -28.20 -0.31 23.90
CA LYS A 371 -29.27 -1.10 24.51
C LYS A 371 -29.44 -0.74 25.99
N THR A 372 -28.38 -0.69 26.77
CA THR A 372 -28.45 -0.32 28.20
C THR A 372 -29.03 1.08 28.41
N HIS A 373 -28.64 2.06 27.57
CA HIS A 373 -29.22 3.41 27.65
C HIS A 373 -30.68 3.47 27.23
N SER A 374 -31.13 2.65 26.26
CA SER A 374 -32.53 2.58 25.85
C SER A 374 -33.40 1.94 26.93
N ASP A 375 -32.90 0.90 27.58
CA ASP A 375 -33.61 0.23 28.67
C ASP A 375 -33.73 1.14 29.92
N GLN A 376 -32.67 1.85 30.28
CA GLN A 376 -32.75 2.85 31.36
C GLN A 376 -33.73 3.96 31.08
N LYS A 377 -33.86 4.42 29.83
CA LYS A 377 -34.92 5.37 29.45
C LYS A 377 -36.32 4.77 29.60
N LYS A 378 -36.53 3.53 29.19
CA LYS A 378 -37.83 2.84 29.37
C LYS A 378 -38.22 2.71 30.85
N TYR A 379 -37.28 2.33 31.72
CA TYR A 379 -37.53 2.24 33.15
C TYR A 379 -37.81 3.59 33.80
N ARG A 380 -37.14 4.68 33.39
CA ARG A 380 -37.45 6.04 33.87
C ARG A 380 -38.81 6.54 33.45
N HIS A 381 -39.29 6.20 32.26
CA HIS A 381 -40.64 6.54 31.81
C HIS A 381 -41.73 5.68 32.46
N ALA A 382 -41.44 4.41 32.73
CA ALA A 382 -42.36 3.53 33.45
C ALA A 382 -42.51 3.95 34.92
N GLY A 383 -41.43 4.38 35.58
CA GLY A 383 -41.44 4.89 36.96
C GLY A 383 -42.18 6.23 37.13
N ARG A 384 -42.18 7.11 36.10
CA ARG A 384 -42.95 8.35 36.10
C ARG A 384 -44.47 8.11 35.92
N ARG A 385 -44.89 7.10 35.16
CA ARG A 385 -46.32 6.76 35.01
C ARG A 385 -46.92 6.13 36.27
N ARG A 386 -46.14 5.53 37.17
CA ARG A 386 -46.65 4.98 38.44
C ARG A 386 -46.78 5.99 39.58
N ARG A 387 -46.22 7.21 39.48
CA ARG A 387 -46.32 8.26 40.49
C ARG A 387 -47.39 9.31 40.22
N GLY A 388 -48.18 9.17 39.14
CA GLY A 388 -49.25 10.10 38.77
C GLY A 388 -50.66 9.56 38.98
N GLY A 389 -50.90 8.81 40.01
CA GLY A 389 -52.24 8.26 40.25
C GLY A 389 -52.51 7.83 41.67
N ARG A 390 -52.68 8.77 42.59
CA ARG A 390 -53.52 8.64 43.82
C ARG A 390 -53.73 10.04 44.37
N GLN A 391 -54.88 10.63 44.06
CA GLN A 391 -55.49 11.65 44.89
C GLN A 391 -56.14 10.92 46.08
N PRO A 392 -56.00 11.40 47.30
CA PRO A 392 -56.79 10.88 48.44
C PRO A 392 -58.22 11.34 48.32
N PRO A 393 -59.23 10.57 48.81
CA PRO A 393 -60.63 10.95 48.81
C PRO A 393 -60.86 12.15 49.76
N GLN A 394 -61.66 13.11 49.29
CA GLN A 394 -62.22 14.17 50.14
C GLN A 394 -63.32 13.53 50.95
N GLU A 395 -63.22 13.62 52.29
CA GLU A 395 -64.31 13.36 53.19
C GLU A 395 -65.21 14.58 53.23
N ALA A 396 -66.53 14.31 53.19
CA ALA A 396 -67.62 15.26 53.40
C ALA A 396 -67.83 15.52 54.88
#